data_403819f9c61e859703bce0d7fcb8a262
#
_entry.id   403819f9c61e859703bce0d7fcb8a262
#
_cell.length_a   1.000
_cell.length_b   1.000
_cell.length_c   1.000
_cell.angle_alpha   90.00
_cell.angle_beta   90.00
_cell.angle_gamma   90.00
#
_symmetry.space_group_name_H-M   'P 1'
#
loop_
_entity.id
_entity.type
_entity.pdbx_description
1 polymer ?
#
loop_
_entity_poly.entity_id
_entity_poly.type
_entity_poly.pdbx_seq_one_letter_code
_entity_poly.pdbx_strand_id
1 'polypeptide(L)'
;MKKVLFFLFFLFFKNAAAIEFNGKFIQGHFIIGKTNPNTKILIDKKKIKVTKDGYFAFGIGKDRKLDIVITEDDKKIVKKIQKRKYKIQKIDGLTKKKVTPPEEFYERIKRENKLIGDAREIHSDLSFFKDKFIFPVDGAIITGVYGSQRILNGIPKWPHYGLDFAQKKGTPIKAMNNGIVTLAEEDLFYTGATLIFDHGHGVSTLYMHMDKIFVDKGDHVKKGDIIATVGSSGRSTGPHLDIRLNWFGTRLDPAT
;
A
#
# COMPACT_ATOMS: atom_id res chain seq x y z
N MET A 1 27.06 33.87 -60.33
CA MET A 1 27.27 33.74 -58.86
C MET A 1 26.13 32.90 -58.29
N LYS A 2 26.37 31.61 -57.99
CA LYS A 2 25.34 30.70 -57.38
C LYS A 2 25.43 30.85 -55.85
N LYS A 3 24.34 31.32 -55.20
CA LYS A 3 24.23 31.37 -53.74
C LYS A 3 23.90 29.94 -53.26
N VAL A 4 24.79 29.31 -52.49
CA VAL A 4 24.58 28.09 -51.79
C VAL A 4 23.90 28.44 -50.44
N LEU A 5 22.66 28.02 -50.25
CA LEU A 5 21.93 28.20 -49.03
C LEU A 5 22.25 27.02 -48.10
N PHE A 6 22.98 27.23 -47.02
CA PHE A 6 23.33 26.24 -46.01
C PHE A 6 22.14 26.12 -45.04
N PHE A 7 21.41 25.02 -45.11
CA PHE A 7 20.35 24.71 -44.13
C PHE A 7 21.00 24.11 -42.87
N LEU A 8 21.09 24.87 -41.81
CA LEU A 8 21.55 24.37 -40.52
C LEU A 8 20.40 23.57 -39.87
N PHE A 9 20.52 22.23 -39.88
CA PHE A 9 19.57 21.34 -39.18
C PHE A 9 19.93 21.37 -37.69
N PHE A 10 19.18 22.14 -36.88
CA PHE A 10 19.29 22.10 -35.44
C PHE A 10 18.66 20.79 -34.93
N LEU A 11 19.49 19.78 -34.67
CA LEU A 11 19.10 18.58 -33.90
C LEU A 11 18.85 18.99 -32.46
N PHE A 12 17.58 19.20 -32.10
CA PHE A 12 17.17 19.28 -30.70
C PHE A 12 17.33 17.91 -30.05
N PHE A 13 18.48 17.66 -29.43
CA PHE A 13 18.59 16.56 -28.46
C PHE A 13 17.68 16.91 -27.27
N LYS A 14 16.49 16.27 -27.21
CA LYS A 14 15.73 16.21 -25.97
C LYS A 14 16.61 15.44 -24.98
N ASN A 15 17.22 16.14 -24.02
CA ASN A 15 17.80 15.51 -22.85
C ASN A 15 16.66 14.74 -22.16
N ALA A 16 16.61 13.43 -22.33
CA ALA A 16 15.72 12.58 -21.56
C ALA A 16 16.19 12.67 -20.10
N ALA A 17 15.43 13.36 -19.26
CA ALA A 17 15.71 13.38 -17.84
C ALA A 17 15.69 11.91 -17.33
N ALA A 18 16.71 11.52 -16.58
CA ALA A 18 16.74 10.19 -15.97
C ALA A 18 15.57 10.06 -14.97
N ILE A 19 15.00 8.85 -14.86
CA ILE A 19 13.95 8.59 -13.87
C ILE A 19 14.44 8.93 -12.47
N GLU A 20 13.70 9.79 -11.78
CA GLU A 20 13.88 10.05 -10.35
C GLU A 20 13.07 9.06 -9.54
N PHE A 21 13.64 8.53 -8.45
CA PHE A 21 12.94 7.59 -7.56
C PHE A 21 12.89 8.15 -6.14
N ASN A 22 11.69 8.18 -5.57
CA ASN A 22 11.46 8.38 -4.15
C ASN A 22 11.12 7.03 -3.52
N GLY A 23 11.85 6.64 -2.47
CA GLY A 23 11.80 5.32 -1.84
C GLY A 23 13.13 4.56 -2.01
N LYS A 24 13.27 3.44 -1.30
CA LYS A 24 14.48 2.61 -1.29
C LYS A 24 14.22 1.27 -1.95
N PHE A 25 15.18 0.76 -2.73
CA PHE A 25 15.07 -0.55 -3.39
C PHE A 25 15.36 -1.69 -2.37
N ILE A 26 14.48 -1.81 -1.37
CA ILE A 26 14.54 -2.77 -0.26
C ILE A 26 13.23 -3.57 -0.25
N GLN A 27 13.27 -4.83 0.16
CA GLN A 27 12.07 -5.67 0.36
C GLN A 27 11.03 -4.96 1.25
N GLY A 28 9.78 -4.94 0.81
CA GLY A 28 8.64 -4.31 1.47
C GLY A 28 8.42 -2.84 1.14
N HIS A 29 9.30 -2.18 0.39
CA HIS A 29 9.22 -0.74 0.15
C HIS A 29 8.25 -0.36 -0.97
N PHE A 30 7.60 0.79 -0.77
CA PHE A 30 6.85 1.55 -1.75
C PHE A 30 7.81 2.48 -2.51
N ILE A 31 7.66 2.56 -3.84
CA ILE A 31 8.48 3.41 -4.70
C ILE A 31 7.58 4.29 -5.55
N ILE A 32 7.87 5.57 -5.55
CA ILE A 32 7.31 6.54 -6.49
C ILE A 32 8.41 6.89 -7.49
N GLY A 33 8.11 6.76 -8.77
CA GLY A 33 8.98 7.20 -9.85
C GLY A 33 8.45 8.46 -10.51
N LYS A 34 9.37 9.30 -11.04
CA LYS A 34 9.04 10.45 -11.87
C LYS A 34 9.87 10.41 -13.14
N THR A 35 9.21 10.54 -14.26
CA THR A 35 9.77 10.56 -15.61
C THR A 35 9.13 11.66 -16.44
N ASN A 36 9.49 11.79 -17.70
CA ASN A 36 8.80 12.71 -18.62
C ASN A 36 7.34 12.26 -18.85
N PRO A 37 6.39 13.20 -19.02
CA PRO A 37 5.04 12.87 -19.44
C PRO A 37 5.00 12.00 -20.69
N ASN A 38 4.02 11.08 -20.75
CA ASN A 38 3.80 10.14 -21.86
C ASN A 38 4.89 9.07 -22.09
N THR A 39 5.88 8.97 -21.20
CA THR A 39 6.89 7.90 -21.23
C THR A 39 6.24 6.55 -20.93
N LYS A 40 6.61 5.52 -21.69
CA LYS A 40 6.17 4.14 -21.44
C LYS A 40 7.05 3.51 -20.37
N ILE A 41 6.47 3.17 -19.23
CA ILE A 41 7.16 2.49 -18.12
C ILE A 41 6.69 1.04 -18.02
N LEU A 42 7.68 0.12 -17.94
CA LEU A 42 7.40 -1.26 -17.53
C LEU A 42 8.24 -1.59 -16.28
N ILE A 43 7.62 -2.29 -15.35
CA ILE A 43 8.28 -2.91 -14.20
C ILE A 43 8.21 -4.43 -14.39
N ASP A 44 9.35 -5.11 -14.52
CA ASP A 44 9.42 -6.56 -14.80
C ASP A 44 8.53 -6.97 -15.99
N LYS A 45 8.56 -6.21 -17.08
CA LYS A 45 7.73 -6.37 -18.29
C LYS A 45 6.24 -6.01 -18.12
N LYS A 46 5.74 -5.72 -16.91
CA LYS A 46 4.36 -5.28 -16.68
C LYS A 46 4.26 -3.77 -16.95
N LYS A 47 3.36 -3.36 -17.84
CA LYS A 47 3.09 -1.95 -18.13
C LYS A 47 2.49 -1.26 -16.89
N ILE A 48 3.05 -0.10 -16.53
CA ILE A 48 2.61 0.72 -15.40
C ILE A 48 2.01 2.02 -15.94
N LYS A 49 0.92 2.48 -15.32
CA LYS A 49 0.35 3.80 -15.61
C LYS A 49 1.32 4.89 -15.19
N VAL A 50 1.43 5.92 -16.03
CA VAL A 50 2.16 7.16 -15.73
C VAL A 50 1.15 8.30 -15.75
N THR A 51 1.19 9.18 -14.74
CA THR A 51 0.31 10.34 -14.67
C THR A 51 0.66 11.37 -15.74
N LYS A 52 -0.24 12.32 -16.00
CA LYS A 52 0.01 13.42 -16.97
C LYS A 52 1.24 14.27 -16.62
N ASP A 53 1.61 14.34 -15.36
CA ASP A 53 2.79 15.03 -14.84
C ASP A 53 4.00 14.09 -14.60
N GLY A 54 3.96 12.84 -15.12
CA GLY A 54 5.08 11.92 -15.20
C GLY A 54 5.29 11.03 -13.97
N TYR A 55 4.38 11.00 -12.98
CA TYR A 55 4.53 10.13 -11.81
C TYR A 55 3.99 8.73 -12.07
N PHE A 56 4.62 7.74 -11.44
CA PHE A 56 4.17 6.36 -11.40
C PHE A 56 4.55 5.72 -10.06
N ALA A 57 3.88 4.61 -9.71
CA ALA A 57 4.09 3.91 -8.46
C ALA A 57 4.30 2.41 -8.70
N PHE A 58 5.11 1.79 -7.83
CA PHE A 58 5.22 0.35 -7.73
C PHE A 58 5.70 -0.09 -6.35
N GLY A 59 5.50 -1.37 -6.04
CA GLY A 59 5.87 -1.95 -4.76
C GLY A 59 6.88 -3.09 -4.88
N ILE A 60 7.76 -3.20 -3.90
CA ILE A 60 8.71 -4.30 -3.76
C ILE A 60 8.19 -5.26 -2.70
N GLY A 61 7.71 -6.43 -3.10
CA GLY A 61 7.16 -7.42 -2.15
C GLY A 61 8.19 -7.88 -1.11
N LYS A 62 7.69 -8.28 0.07
CA LYS A 62 8.48 -8.75 1.23
C LYS A 62 9.52 -9.83 0.88
N ASP A 63 9.15 -10.76 0.01
CA ASP A 63 9.96 -11.94 -0.31
C ASP A 63 10.62 -11.85 -1.70
N ARG A 64 10.69 -10.64 -2.26
CA ARG A 64 11.34 -10.38 -3.55
C ARG A 64 12.81 -10.81 -3.52
N LYS A 65 13.20 -11.74 -4.39
CA LYS A 65 14.58 -12.27 -4.47
C LYS A 65 15.37 -11.69 -5.64
N LEU A 66 14.69 -11.41 -6.75
CA LEU A 66 15.30 -10.94 -8.00
C LEU A 66 15.37 -9.41 -8.04
N ASP A 67 16.39 -8.89 -8.69
CA ASP A 67 16.49 -7.48 -9.01
C ASP A 67 15.28 -7.01 -9.82
N ILE A 68 14.96 -5.72 -9.77
CA ILE A 68 13.87 -5.13 -10.56
C ILE A 68 14.43 -4.62 -11.87
N VAL A 69 13.74 -4.97 -12.94
CA VAL A 69 14.01 -4.45 -14.28
C VAL A 69 12.97 -3.38 -14.60
N ILE A 70 13.42 -2.15 -14.75
CA ILE A 70 12.61 -1.00 -15.15
C ILE A 70 12.93 -0.72 -16.62
N THR A 71 11.91 -0.64 -17.47
CA THR A 71 12.10 -0.23 -18.86
C THR A 71 11.40 1.11 -19.07
N GLU A 72 12.17 2.10 -19.48
CA GLU A 72 11.73 3.44 -19.86
C GLU A 72 11.82 3.55 -21.38
N ASP A 73 10.68 3.54 -22.05
CA ASP A 73 10.57 3.33 -23.50
C ASP A 73 11.38 2.09 -23.93
N ASP A 74 12.57 2.26 -24.54
CA ASP A 74 13.46 1.17 -24.95
C ASP A 74 14.69 1.01 -24.03
N LYS A 75 14.88 1.93 -23.08
CA LYS A 75 16.01 1.93 -22.15
C LYS A 75 15.74 1.06 -20.93
N LYS A 76 16.65 0.12 -20.67
CA LYS A 76 16.56 -0.83 -19.57
C LYS A 76 17.44 -0.40 -18.39
N ILE A 77 16.84 -0.35 -17.19
CA ILE A 77 17.49 -0.01 -15.92
C ILE A 77 17.29 -1.17 -14.97
N VAL A 78 18.38 -1.71 -14.40
CA VAL A 78 18.32 -2.78 -13.40
C VAL A 78 18.63 -2.19 -12.02
N LYS A 79 17.74 -2.41 -11.05
CA LYS A 79 17.91 -1.99 -9.66
C LYS A 79 18.08 -3.20 -8.75
N LYS A 80 19.20 -3.28 -8.06
CA LYS A 80 19.45 -4.30 -7.02
C LYS A 80 18.50 -4.14 -5.86
N ILE A 81 17.93 -5.26 -5.40
CA ILE A 81 17.03 -5.28 -4.23
C ILE A 81 17.81 -5.70 -3.00
N GLN A 82 17.79 -4.83 -1.97
CA GLN A 82 18.34 -5.16 -0.67
C GLN A 82 17.38 -6.08 0.10
N LYS A 83 17.91 -7.15 0.68
CA LYS A 83 17.18 -8.03 1.58
C LYS A 83 16.96 -7.34 2.92
N ARG A 84 15.80 -7.57 3.53
CA ARG A 84 15.45 -7.08 4.85
C ARG A 84 15.38 -8.23 5.86
N LYS A 85 15.90 -8.02 7.07
CA LYS A 85 15.68 -8.94 8.19
C LYS A 85 14.38 -8.60 8.88
N TYR A 86 13.54 -9.61 9.13
CA TYR A 86 12.25 -9.46 9.79
C TYR A 86 12.28 -10.09 11.18
N LYS A 87 11.56 -9.47 12.13
CA LYS A 87 11.45 -9.98 13.50
C LYS A 87 10.46 -11.16 13.55
N ILE A 88 10.56 -11.98 14.60
CA ILE A 88 9.54 -12.95 14.98
C ILE A 88 8.72 -12.33 16.10
N GLN A 89 7.39 -12.30 15.94
CA GLN A 89 6.44 -11.80 16.94
C GLN A 89 5.59 -12.97 17.44
N LYS A 90 5.75 -13.29 18.73
CA LYS A 90 4.90 -14.27 19.42
C LYS A 90 3.73 -13.53 20.07
N ILE A 91 2.52 -14.00 19.85
CA ILE A 91 1.27 -13.43 20.40
C ILE A 91 0.49 -14.58 21.00
N ASP A 92 0.30 -14.54 22.31
CA ASP A 92 -0.45 -15.53 23.07
C ASP A 92 -1.75 -14.93 23.62
N GLY A 93 -2.63 -15.77 24.17
CA GLY A 93 -3.92 -15.33 24.75
C GLY A 93 -5.03 -15.08 23.73
N LEU A 94 -4.84 -15.41 22.46
CA LEU A 94 -5.92 -15.40 21.47
C LEU A 94 -6.88 -16.58 21.67
N THR A 95 -8.18 -16.35 21.48
CA THR A 95 -9.15 -17.46 21.51
C THR A 95 -8.85 -18.45 20.38
N LYS A 96 -9.07 -19.76 20.62
CA LYS A 96 -8.81 -20.83 19.63
C LYS A 96 -9.52 -20.55 18.30
N LYS A 97 -10.76 -20.06 18.32
CA LYS A 97 -11.56 -19.64 17.15
C LYS A 97 -10.85 -18.60 16.28
N LYS A 98 -10.09 -17.67 16.88
CA LYS A 98 -9.37 -16.60 16.15
C LYS A 98 -8.05 -17.08 15.57
N VAL A 99 -7.45 -18.15 16.11
CA VAL A 99 -6.20 -18.76 15.61
C VAL A 99 -6.48 -19.81 14.55
N THR A 100 -7.46 -20.69 14.83
CA THR A 100 -7.93 -21.75 13.92
C THR A 100 -9.45 -21.71 13.92
N PRO A 101 -10.07 -21.02 12.95
CA PRO A 101 -11.53 -20.89 12.93
C PRO A 101 -12.20 -22.23 12.70
N PRO A 102 -13.38 -22.46 13.30
CA PRO A 102 -14.25 -23.58 12.95
C PRO A 102 -14.67 -23.55 11.48
N GLU A 103 -14.97 -24.71 10.92
CA GLU A 103 -15.31 -24.89 9.51
C GLU A 103 -16.52 -24.05 9.08
N GLU A 104 -17.49 -23.86 9.97
CA GLU A 104 -18.69 -23.02 9.75
C GLU A 104 -18.37 -21.58 9.31
N PHE A 105 -17.15 -21.07 9.60
CA PHE A 105 -16.71 -19.72 9.20
C PHE A 105 -15.95 -19.69 7.87
N TYR A 106 -15.61 -20.83 7.25
CA TYR A 106 -14.73 -20.83 6.08
C TYR A 106 -15.34 -20.11 4.88
N GLU A 107 -16.62 -20.30 4.59
CA GLU A 107 -17.29 -19.62 3.49
C GLU A 107 -17.43 -18.10 3.74
N ARG A 108 -17.70 -17.69 5.00
CA ARG A 108 -17.67 -16.27 5.40
C ARG A 108 -16.29 -15.68 5.15
N ILE A 109 -15.23 -16.32 5.66
CA ILE A 109 -13.84 -15.85 5.53
C ILE A 109 -13.42 -15.76 4.05
N LYS A 110 -13.80 -16.75 3.24
CA LYS A 110 -13.50 -16.77 1.81
C LYS A 110 -14.16 -15.60 1.07
N ARG A 111 -15.45 -15.34 1.33
CA ARG A 111 -16.20 -14.20 0.78
C ARG A 111 -15.57 -12.87 1.19
N GLU A 112 -15.25 -12.70 2.48
CA GLU A 112 -14.65 -11.48 3.01
C GLU A 112 -13.23 -11.23 2.45
N ASN A 113 -12.41 -12.27 2.31
CA ASN A 113 -11.10 -12.17 1.66
C ASN A 113 -11.21 -11.75 0.19
N LYS A 114 -12.23 -12.24 -0.53
CA LYS A 114 -12.52 -11.81 -1.91
C LYS A 114 -12.91 -10.33 -1.94
N LEU A 115 -13.82 -9.90 -1.07
CA LEU A 115 -14.27 -8.51 -0.96
C LEU A 115 -13.09 -7.54 -0.73
N ILE A 116 -12.22 -7.86 0.23
CA ILE A 116 -10.99 -7.10 0.50
C ILE A 116 -10.05 -7.14 -0.72
N GLY A 117 -9.94 -8.28 -1.40
CA GLY A 117 -9.13 -8.45 -2.61
C GLY A 117 -9.60 -7.53 -3.73
N ASP A 118 -10.89 -7.60 -4.06
CA ASP A 118 -11.52 -6.81 -5.12
C ASP A 118 -11.37 -5.30 -4.85
N ALA A 119 -11.56 -4.86 -3.60
CA ALA A 119 -11.42 -3.45 -3.22
C ALA A 119 -9.99 -2.91 -3.38
N ARG A 120 -8.95 -3.77 -3.31
CA ARG A 120 -7.54 -3.39 -3.51
C ARG A 120 -7.07 -3.45 -4.96
N GLU A 121 -7.76 -4.22 -5.82
CA GLU A 121 -7.38 -4.37 -7.23
C GLU A 121 -7.88 -3.22 -8.12
N ILE A 122 -8.52 -2.20 -7.53
CA ILE A 122 -8.99 -1.02 -8.26
C ILE A 122 -7.79 -0.29 -8.88
N HIS A 123 -7.91 0.03 -10.17
CA HIS A 123 -6.88 0.69 -10.96
C HIS A 123 -7.39 2.02 -11.51
N SER A 124 -7.69 2.96 -10.62
CA SER A 124 -8.16 4.31 -10.99
C SER A 124 -7.04 5.17 -11.58
N ASP A 125 -7.44 6.31 -12.15
CA ASP A 125 -6.53 7.34 -12.67
C ASP A 125 -6.22 8.45 -11.65
N LEU A 126 -6.64 8.25 -10.39
CA LEU A 126 -6.26 9.14 -9.29
C LEU A 126 -4.74 9.17 -9.13
N SER A 127 -4.22 10.27 -8.62
CA SER A 127 -2.77 10.48 -8.45
C SER A 127 -2.38 10.91 -7.03
N PHE A 128 -3.22 10.59 -6.04
CA PHE A 128 -2.97 10.93 -4.65
C PHE A 128 -1.77 10.20 -4.05
N PHE A 129 -1.41 9.03 -4.62
CA PHE A 129 -0.26 8.25 -4.20
C PHE A 129 1.07 9.02 -4.24
N LYS A 130 1.16 10.09 -5.02
CA LYS A 130 2.38 10.91 -5.12
C LYS A 130 2.59 11.85 -3.94
N ASP A 131 1.53 12.12 -3.17
CA ASP A 131 1.58 13.00 -2.02
C ASP A 131 2.07 12.24 -0.78
N LYS A 132 2.75 12.97 0.12
CA LYS A 132 3.25 12.38 1.37
C LYS A 132 2.08 11.90 2.24
N PHE A 133 2.14 10.63 2.67
CA PHE A 133 1.22 10.05 3.64
C PHE A 133 1.54 10.55 5.05
N ILE A 134 0.51 10.67 5.89
CA ILE A 134 0.64 11.01 7.33
C ILE A 134 0.36 9.78 8.19
N PHE A 135 0.82 9.79 9.45
CA PHE A 135 0.39 8.79 10.42
C PHE A 135 -1.08 9.00 10.80
N PRO A 136 -1.85 7.90 10.91
CA PRO A 136 -3.31 8.00 11.05
C PRO A 136 -3.77 8.27 12.48
N VAL A 137 -2.92 8.06 13.51
CA VAL A 137 -3.30 8.19 14.93
C VAL A 137 -2.22 8.99 15.66
N ASP A 138 -2.63 10.10 16.29
CA ASP A 138 -1.72 10.95 17.04
C ASP A 138 -1.30 10.28 18.36
N GLY A 139 -0.02 10.43 18.72
CA GLY A 139 0.51 9.93 20.00
C GLY A 139 0.46 8.41 20.20
N ALA A 140 0.20 7.65 19.15
CA ALA A 140 0.14 6.19 19.22
C ALA A 140 1.52 5.55 19.37
N ILE A 141 1.57 4.40 20.06
CA ILE A 141 2.77 3.56 20.16
C ILE A 141 2.72 2.50 19.07
N ILE A 142 3.80 2.36 18.30
CA ILE A 142 3.93 1.28 17.30
C ILE A 142 4.27 -0.01 18.03
N THR A 143 3.33 -0.98 18.02
CA THR A 143 3.45 -2.28 18.70
C THR A 143 3.66 -3.45 17.75
N GLY A 144 3.32 -3.30 16.48
CA GLY A 144 3.55 -4.29 15.42
C GLY A 144 4.17 -3.63 14.20
N VAL A 145 5.19 -4.28 13.60
CA VAL A 145 5.88 -3.76 12.42
C VAL A 145 5.76 -4.71 11.23
N TYR A 146 5.77 -4.14 10.03
CA TYR A 146 5.67 -4.87 8.78
C TYR A 146 6.73 -5.98 8.65
N GLY A 147 6.29 -7.11 8.13
CA GLY A 147 7.13 -8.27 7.81
C GLY A 147 7.40 -9.19 9.00
N SER A 148 7.03 -8.83 10.24
CA SER A 148 7.22 -9.66 11.41
C SER A 148 6.52 -11.02 11.23
N GLN A 149 7.26 -12.12 11.35
CA GLN A 149 6.69 -13.48 11.34
C GLN A 149 5.84 -13.67 12.59
N ARG A 150 4.54 -13.89 12.43
CA ARG A 150 3.63 -14.10 13.56
C ARG A 150 3.56 -15.58 13.96
N ILE A 151 3.66 -15.82 15.27
CA ILE A 151 3.38 -17.11 15.93
C ILE A 151 2.24 -16.82 16.90
N LEU A 152 1.04 -17.36 16.61
CA LEU A 152 -0.18 -17.13 17.39
C LEU A 152 -0.48 -18.36 18.23
N ASN A 153 -0.46 -18.23 19.56
CA ASN A 153 -0.62 -19.37 20.50
C ASN A 153 0.28 -20.57 20.12
N GLY A 154 1.54 -20.31 19.78
CA GLY A 154 2.50 -21.33 19.34
C GLY A 154 2.39 -21.76 17.87
N ILE A 155 1.35 -21.36 17.12
CA ILE A 155 1.11 -21.78 15.73
C ILE A 155 1.66 -20.72 14.76
N PRO A 156 2.61 -21.06 13.85
CA PRO A 156 3.08 -20.15 12.81
C PRO A 156 1.93 -19.72 11.88
N LYS A 157 1.83 -18.43 11.61
CA LYS A 157 0.84 -17.81 10.72
C LYS A 157 1.52 -16.91 9.69
N TRP A 158 0.75 -16.33 8.79
CA TRP A 158 1.25 -15.34 7.85
C TRP A 158 1.95 -14.19 8.56
N PRO A 159 3.01 -13.62 7.98
CA PRO A 159 3.66 -12.43 8.50
C PRO A 159 2.68 -11.27 8.70
N HIS A 160 3.02 -10.38 9.61
CA HIS A 160 2.31 -9.11 9.76
C HIS A 160 2.61 -8.21 8.55
N TYR A 161 1.59 -7.81 7.82
CA TYR A 161 1.75 -7.00 6.61
C TYR A 161 1.34 -5.53 6.82
N GLY A 162 1.45 -5.01 8.03
CA GLY A 162 1.05 -3.67 8.40
C GLY A 162 1.87 -3.06 9.53
N LEU A 163 1.38 -1.94 10.04
CA LEU A 163 1.83 -1.31 11.28
C LEU A 163 0.67 -1.28 12.27
N ASP A 164 0.93 -1.74 13.50
CA ASP A 164 -0.05 -1.67 14.59
C ASP A 164 0.22 -0.41 15.44
N PHE A 165 -0.77 0.47 15.52
CA PHE A 165 -0.78 1.70 16.29
C PHE A 165 -1.64 1.50 17.55
N ALA A 166 -1.01 1.17 18.69
CA ALA A 166 -1.74 1.03 19.96
C ALA A 166 -2.14 2.40 20.49
N GLN A 167 -3.43 2.55 20.79
CA GLN A 167 -4.03 3.74 21.40
C GLN A 167 -5.36 3.36 22.06
N LYS A 168 -5.87 4.22 22.95
CA LYS A 168 -7.16 4.01 23.63
C LYS A 168 -8.31 3.83 22.63
N LYS A 169 -9.25 2.93 22.96
CA LYS A 169 -10.51 2.79 22.23
C LYS A 169 -11.21 4.15 22.13
N GLY A 170 -11.75 4.48 20.96
CA GLY A 170 -12.42 5.74 20.68
C GLY A 170 -11.49 6.88 20.25
N THR A 171 -10.15 6.69 20.24
CA THR A 171 -9.22 7.70 19.71
C THR A 171 -9.48 7.91 18.21
N PRO A 172 -9.53 9.18 17.72
CA PRO A 172 -9.77 9.47 16.32
C PRO A 172 -8.70 8.89 15.39
N ILE A 173 -9.15 8.36 14.24
CA ILE A 173 -8.32 7.88 13.15
C ILE A 173 -8.45 8.84 11.97
N LYS A 174 -7.31 9.28 11.43
CA LYS A 174 -7.21 10.19 10.29
C LYS A 174 -6.97 9.43 8.99
N ALA A 175 -7.52 9.92 7.89
CA ALA A 175 -7.14 9.48 6.55
C ALA A 175 -5.66 9.82 6.30
N MET A 176 -4.86 8.81 5.94
CA MET A 176 -3.41 8.99 5.70
C MET A 176 -3.11 9.86 4.48
N ASN A 177 -4.01 9.87 3.51
CA ASN A 177 -3.91 10.67 2.28
C ASN A 177 -5.30 10.93 1.69
N ASN A 178 -5.40 11.79 0.69
CA ASN A 178 -6.60 11.90 -0.13
C ASN A 178 -6.92 10.54 -0.76
N GLY A 179 -8.20 10.20 -0.90
CA GLY A 179 -8.61 8.93 -1.48
C GLY A 179 -10.11 8.80 -1.67
N ILE A 180 -10.49 7.71 -2.31
CA ILE A 180 -11.88 7.27 -2.42
C ILE A 180 -12.05 5.99 -1.61
N VAL A 181 -13.08 5.93 -0.78
CA VAL A 181 -13.42 4.73 0.00
C VAL A 181 -13.88 3.61 -0.96
N THR A 182 -13.15 2.52 -1.02
CA THR A 182 -13.49 1.37 -1.86
C THR A 182 -14.14 0.23 -1.09
N LEU A 183 -13.96 0.22 0.24
CA LEU A 183 -14.60 -0.68 1.17
C LEU A 183 -14.86 0.03 2.51
N ALA A 184 -16.07 -0.13 3.05
CA ALA A 184 -16.45 0.23 4.41
C ALA A 184 -17.32 -0.91 4.97
N GLU A 185 -16.78 -1.67 5.93
CA GLU A 185 -17.43 -2.85 6.53
C GLU A 185 -17.24 -2.84 8.04
N GLU A 186 -18.31 -3.05 8.81
CA GLU A 186 -18.27 -2.93 10.27
C GLU A 186 -17.82 -4.21 10.99
N ASP A 187 -18.06 -5.40 10.40
CA ASP A 187 -17.81 -6.70 11.06
C ASP A 187 -17.28 -7.76 10.11
N LEU A 188 -16.00 -7.66 9.72
CA LEU A 188 -15.31 -8.75 9.06
C LEU A 188 -14.65 -9.68 10.09
N PHE A 189 -14.67 -10.98 9.84
CA PHE A 189 -14.25 -12.03 10.79
C PHE A 189 -12.85 -11.80 11.38
N TYR A 190 -11.87 -11.50 10.51
CA TYR A 190 -10.50 -11.26 10.95
C TYR A 190 -10.17 -9.79 11.17
N THR A 191 -10.64 -8.93 10.30
CA THR A 191 -10.22 -7.53 10.29
C THR A 191 -11.14 -6.62 11.09
N GLY A 192 -12.33 -7.12 11.47
CA GLY A 192 -13.33 -6.35 12.18
C GLY A 192 -13.85 -5.19 11.35
N ALA A 193 -14.10 -4.06 11.99
CA ALA A 193 -14.45 -2.84 11.30
C ALA A 193 -13.27 -2.40 10.41
N THR A 194 -13.54 -2.26 9.10
CA THR A 194 -12.51 -2.21 8.04
C THR A 194 -12.83 -1.15 7.00
N LEU A 195 -11.85 -0.30 6.69
CA LEU A 195 -11.88 0.65 5.58
C LEU A 195 -10.76 0.35 4.58
N ILE A 196 -11.02 0.55 3.30
CA ILE A 196 -10.01 0.57 2.24
C ILE A 196 -10.18 1.84 1.42
N PHE A 197 -9.07 2.50 1.13
CA PHE A 197 -9.01 3.68 0.28
C PHE A 197 -8.19 3.40 -0.97
N ASP A 198 -8.67 3.86 -2.11
CA ASP A 198 -7.91 3.95 -3.36
C ASP A 198 -7.23 5.32 -3.45
N HIS A 199 -5.92 5.31 -3.69
CA HIS A 199 -5.10 6.51 -3.89
C HIS A 199 -4.64 6.67 -5.34
N GLY A 200 -5.10 5.78 -6.21
CA GLY A 200 -4.78 5.74 -7.63
C GLY A 200 -3.62 4.82 -7.99
N HIS A 201 -3.58 4.42 -9.25
CA HIS A 201 -2.55 3.57 -9.86
C HIS A 201 -2.32 2.24 -9.10
N GLY A 202 -3.37 1.70 -8.46
CA GLY A 202 -3.34 0.47 -7.68
C GLY A 202 -2.75 0.61 -6.28
N VAL A 203 -2.51 1.84 -5.81
CA VAL A 203 -2.07 2.12 -4.44
C VAL A 203 -3.28 2.23 -3.53
N SER A 204 -3.31 1.44 -2.47
CA SER A 204 -4.40 1.45 -1.49
C SER A 204 -3.91 1.37 -0.05
N THR A 205 -4.67 1.98 0.88
CA THR A 205 -4.49 1.79 2.33
C THR A 205 -5.67 1.04 2.90
N LEU A 206 -5.38 0.17 3.88
CA LEU A 206 -6.37 -0.64 4.60
C LEU A 206 -6.26 -0.35 6.09
N TYR A 207 -7.39 -0.05 6.74
CA TYR A 207 -7.53 0.24 8.17
C TYR A 207 -8.38 -0.85 8.81
N MET A 208 -7.94 -1.40 9.94
CA MET A 208 -8.60 -2.54 10.59
C MET A 208 -8.75 -2.37 12.09
N HIS A 209 -9.58 -3.21 12.68
CA HIS A 209 -9.86 -3.31 14.13
C HIS A 209 -10.51 -2.06 14.71
N MET A 210 -11.15 -1.23 13.89
CA MET A 210 -11.80 0.00 14.30
C MET A 210 -13.01 -0.26 15.19
N ASP A 211 -13.49 0.78 15.91
CA ASP A 211 -14.69 0.76 16.74
C ASP A 211 -15.88 1.33 15.98
N LYS A 212 -15.71 2.51 15.38
CA LYS A 212 -16.75 3.19 14.60
C LYS A 212 -16.15 3.68 13.28
N ILE A 213 -16.93 3.61 12.22
CA ILE A 213 -16.64 4.14 10.89
C ILE A 213 -17.53 5.36 10.64
N PHE A 214 -17.01 6.42 10.03
CA PHE A 214 -17.72 7.69 9.78
C PHE A 214 -17.85 8.02 8.29
N VAL A 215 -17.42 7.13 7.41
CA VAL A 215 -17.45 7.30 5.95
C VAL A 215 -18.00 6.06 5.28
N ASP A 216 -18.64 6.23 4.14
CA ASP A 216 -19.24 5.16 3.36
C ASP A 216 -18.44 4.84 2.10
N LYS A 217 -18.66 3.67 1.53
CA LYS A 217 -18.09 3.29 0.24
C LYS A 217 -18.51 4.28 -0.86
N GLY A 218 -17.54 4.83 -1.57
CA GLY A 218 -17.70 5.85 -2.60
C GLY A 218 -17.35 7.26 -2.13
N ASP A 219 -17.23 7.50 -0.83
CA ASP A 219 -16.88 8.81 -0.30
C ASP A 219 -15.48 9.24 -0.73
N HIS A 220 -15.34 10.53 -1.01
CA HIS A 220 -14.08 11.20 -1.23
C HIS A 220 -13.61 11.80 0.09
N VAL A 221 -12.45 11.37 0.57
CA VAL A 221 -11.85 11.89 1.80
C VAL A 221 -10.59 12.68 1.52
N LYS A 222 -10.32 13.66 2.36
CA LYS A 222 -9.08 14.45 2.33
C LYS A 222 -8.11 13.91 3.38
N LYS A 223 -6.84 14.06 3.09
CA LYS A 223 -5.77 13.77 4.05
C LYS A 223 -6.00 14.53 5.37
N GLY A 224 -6.05 13.80 6.48
CA GLY A 224 -6.29 14.35 7.81
C GLY A 224 -7.74 14.35 8.27
N ASP A 225 -8.71 14.07 7.40
CA ASP A 225 -10.12 13.92 7.81
C ASP A 225 -10.25 12.79 8.82
N ILE A 226 -11.11 12.96 9.83
CA ILE A 226 -11.44 11.92 10.80
C ILE A 226 -12.40 10.95 10.13
N ILE A 227 -11.97 9.70 9.94
CA ILE A 227 -12.70 8.67 9.21
C ILE A 227 -13.26 7.55 10.09
N ALA A 228 -12.72 7.39 11.30
CA ALA A 228 -13.07 6.29 12.20
C ALA A 228 -12.54 6.55 13.62
N THR A 229 -12.74 5.57 14.51
CA THR A 229 -12.10 5.54 15.84
C THR A 229 -11.39 4.22 16.08
N VAL A 230 -10.31 4.25 16.88
CA VAL A 230 -9.55 3.07 17.32
C VAL A 230 -10.47 2.12 18.09
N GLY A 231 -10.41 0.84 17.75
CA GLY A 231 -11.18 -0.22 18.38
C GLY A 231 -10.34 -1.47 18.68
N SER A 232 -11.04 -2.60 18.84
CA SER A 232 -10.46 -3.92 19.05
C SER A 232 -11.33 -4.99 18.39
N SER A 233 -11.99 -4.66 17.27
CA SER A 233 -12.87 -5.57 16.54
C SER A 233 -12.08 -6.65 15.78
N GLY A 234 -12.76 -7.71 15.34
CA GLY A 234 -12.13 -8.79 14.61
C GLY A 234 -11.13 -9.61 15.44
N ARG A 235 -9.96 -9.94 14.85
CA ARG A 235 -8.88 -10.71 15.51
C ARG A 235 -7.86 -9.76 16.14
N SER A 236 -8.20 -9.23 17.29
CA SER A 236 -7.38 -8.30 18.07
C SER A 236 -7.22 -8.78 19.51
N THR A 237 -6.12 -8.45 20.18
CA THR A 237 -5.86 -8.72 21.59
C THR A 237 -6.08 -7.50 22.48
N GLY A 238 -6.27 -6.32 21.90
CA GLY A 238 -6.48 -5.07 22.62
C GLY A 238 -6.63 -3.89 21.67
N PRO A 239 -6.99 -2.71 22.17
CA PRO A 239 -7.24 -1.55 21.32
C PRO A 239 -6.02 -1.12 20.52
N HIS A 240 -6.12 -1.17 19.20
CA HIS A 240 -5.12 -0.69 18.24
C HIS A 240 -5.73 -0.53 16.85
N LEU A 241 -5.05 0.21 16.01
CA LEU A 241 -5.30 0.28 14.56
C LEU A 241 -4.19 -0.51 13.83
N ASP A 242 -4.54 -1.50 13.00
CA ASP A 242 -3.61 -2.10 12.02
C ASP A 242 -3.78 -1.38 10.68
N ILE A 243 -2.71 -0.75 10.19
CA ILE A 243 -2.66 -0.06 8.90
C ILE A 243 -1.82 -0.87 7.91
N ARG A 244 -2.32 -0.96 6.67
CA ARG A 244 -1.60 -1.59 5.57
C ARG A 244 -1.53 -0.68 4.36
N LEU A 245 -0.39 -0.72 3.67
CA LEU A 245 -0.18 -0.12 2.35
C LEU A 245 -0.07 -1.24 1.32
N ASN A 246 -0.74 -1.10 0.19
CA ASN A 246 -0.67 -2.08 -0.89
C ASN A 246 -0.42 -1.39 -2.24
N TRP A 247 0.18 -2.12 -3.14
CA TRP A 247 0.20 -1.83 -4.56
C TRP A 247 -0.36 -3.05 -5.28
N PHE A 248 -1.63 -2.97 -5.71
CA PHE A 248 -2.44 -4.12 -6.10
C PHE A 248 -2.38 -5.23 -5.03
N GLY A 249 -2.15 -6.50 -5.42
CA GLY A 249 -1.96 -7.62 -4.50
C GLY A 249 -0.67 -7.58 -3.68
N THR A 250 0.31 -6.71 -4.01
CA THR A 250 1.58 -6.60 -3.30
C THR A 250 1.42 -5.80 -2.01
N ARG A 251 1.71 -6.43 -0.88
CA ARG A 251 1.69 -5.79 0.45
C ARG A 251 3.00 -5.10 0.74
N LEU A 252 2.94 -3.87 1.22
CA LEU A 252 4.08 -2.98 1.42
C LEU A 252 4.13 -2.48 2.87
N ASP A 253 5.30 -2.00 3.29
CA ASP A 253 5.50 -1.41 4.60
C ASP A 253 4.92 0.01 4.62
N PRO A 254 3.91 0.31 5.45
CA PRO A 254 3.30 1.63 5.54
C PRO A 254 4.25 2.72 6.08
N ALA A 255 5.43 2.34 6.59
CA ALA A 255 6.45 3.29 7.07
C ALA A 255 7.39 3.80 5.95
N THR A 256 7.14 3.44 4.67
CA THR A 256 8.07 3.75 3.56
C THR A 256 7.52 4.75 2.56
#